data_8793374d90fa9618d01ea7f94e962abc
#
_entry.id   8793374d90fa9618d01ea7f94e962abc
#
_cell.length_a   1.000
_cell.length_b   1.000
_cell.length_c   1.000
_cell.angle_alpha   90.00
_cell.angle_beta   90.00
_cell.angle_gamma   90.00
#
_symmetry.space_group_name_H-M   'P 1'
#
loop_
_entity.id
_entity.type
_entity.pdbx_description
1 polymer ?
#
loop_
_entity_poly.entity_id
_entity_poly.type
_entity_poly.pdbx_seq_one_letter_code
_entity_poly.pdbx_strand_id
1 'polypeptide(L)'
;MKAKLTTWVITASLVFGGSAIAEAPKKNWTPPAYKIYAQTLSDDIMAHHPELWSVTFHGVPLGMDKVYTMFAGSYPDRIGNPDDPDDVDVIVHGISSIDPRWHRHDAKPKFVLQIPLRDKAGESVGLLVLAYKIDPELHMSERDYYSAGTILRDTLGEKIPSYAALFEAAK
;
A
#
# COMPACT_ATOMS: atom_id res chain seq x y z
N MET A 1 -67.74 -18.60 -34.84
CA MET A 1 -66.38 -18.83 -34.36
C MET A 1 -65.89 -17.54 -33.70
N LYS A 2 -65.75 -17.54 -32.33
CA LYS A 2 -65.29 -16.37 -31.56
C LYS A 2 -63.84 -16.66 -31.17
N ALA A 3 -62.90 -15.89 -31.72
CA ALA A 3 -61.47 -15.92 -31.34
C ALA A 3 -61.27 -15.23 -30.00
N LYS A 4 -60.66 -15.92 -29.05
CA LYS A 4 -60.23 -15.31 -27.77
C LYS A 4 -58.79 -14.83 -27.94
N LEU A 5 -58.59 -13.50 -27.79
CA LEU A 5 -57.29 -12.89 -27.67
C LEU A 5 -56.80 -13.06 -26.23
N THR A 6 -55.66 -13.75 -26.09
CA THR A 6 -54.98 -13.88 -24.77
C THR A 6 -53.87 -12.85 -24.72
N THR A 7 -54.06 -11.85 -23.84
CA THR A 7 -53.04 -10.77 -23.61
C THR A 7 -52.01 -11.30 -22.64
N TRP A 8 -50.73 -11.38 -23.06
CA TRP A 8 -49.61 -11.69 -22.18
C TRP A 8 -49.09 -10.36 -21.58
N VAL A 9 -49.17 -10.26 -20.26
CA VAL A 9 -48.52 -9.15 -19.52
C VAL A 9 -47.11 -9.60 -19.17
N ILE A 10 -46.13 -8.96 -19.80
CA ILE A 10 -44.72 -9.15 -19.47
C ILE A 10 -44.37 -8.17 -18.33
N THR A 11 -44.22 -8.72 -17.13
CA THR A 11 -43.72 -7.95 -15.98
C THR A 11 -42.20 -7.90 -16.05
N ALA A 12 -41.66 -6.77 -16.46
CA ALA A 12 -40.23 -6.51 -16.42
C ALA A 12 -39.79 -6.22 -14.98
N SER A 13 -39.14 -7.16 -14.33
CA SER A 13 -38.51 -6.97 -13.03
C SER A 13 -37.20 -6.19 -13.20
N LEU A 14 -37.19 -4.93 -12.83
CA LEU A 14 -35.98 -4.13 -12.71
C LEU A 14 -35.17 -4.62 -11.48
N VAL A 15 -34.13 -5.40 -11.74
CA VAL A 15 -33.13 -5.75 -10.75
C VAL A 15 -32.22 -4.51 -10.58
N PHE A 16 -32.46 -3.73 -9.53
CA PHE A 16 -31.48 -2.74 -9.08
C PHE A 16 -30.27 -3.48 -8.51
N GLY A 17 -29.23 -3.62 -9.33
CA GLY A 17 -27.91 -4.03 -8.88
C GLY A 17 -27.33 -2.92 -7.98
N GLY A 18 -27.55 -3.01 -6.68
CA GLY A 18 -26.88 -2.16 -5.71
C GLY A 18 -25.38 -2.50 -5.74
N SER A 19 -24.56 -1.57 -6.22
CA SER A 19 -23.13 -1.65 -5.99
C SER A 19 -22.89 -1.61 -4.49
N ALA A 20 -22.51 -2.75 -3.90
CA ALA A 20 -22.04 -2.78 -2.53
C ALA A 20 -20.78 -1.90 -2.46
N ILE A 21 -20.89 -0.72 -1.86
CA ILE A 21 -19.75 0.09 -1.48
C ILE A 21 -19.07 -0.73 -0.38
N ALA A 22 -17.91 -1.31 -0.67
CA ALA A 22 -17.12 -1.99 0.35
C ALA A 22 -16.82 -0.98 1.45
N GLU A 23 -17.24 -1.28 2.67
CA GLU A 23 -16.96 -0.45 3.84
C GLU A 23 -15.44 -0.37 4.02
N ALA A 24 -14.93 0.84 4.24
CA ALA A 24 -13.50 1.03 4.48
C ALA A 24 -13.06 0.19 5.70
N PRO A 25 -11.91 -0.48 5.66
CA PRO A 25 -11.46 -1.32 6.75
C PRO A 25 -11.37 -0.53 8.05
N LYS A 26 -11.85 -1.11 9.15
CA LYS A 26 -11.78 -0.50 10.46
C LYS A 26 -10.31 -0.38 10.88
N LYS A 27 -9.86 0.84 11.17
CA LYS A 27 -8.49 1.08 11.62
C LYS A 27 -8.18 0.30 12.89
N ASN A 28 -7.01 -0.30 12.94
CA ASN A 28 -6.49 -1.05 14.11
C ASN A 28 -5.47 -0.24 14.90
N TRP A 29 -5.08 0.94 14.39
CA TRP A 29 -4.18 1.88 15.06
C TRP A 29 -4.59 3.33 14.77
N THR A 30 -4.34 4.21 15.74
CA THR A 30 -4.54 5.66 15.61
C THR A 30 -3.20 6.35 15.73
N PRO A 31 -2.74 7.09 14.71
CA PRO A 31 -1.49 7.82 14.80
C PRO A 31 -1.56 8.92 15.86
N PRO A 32 -0.41 9.33 16.43
CA PRO A 32 -0.36 10.47 17.34
C PRO A 32 -0.78 11.76 16.61
N ALA A 33 -1.15 12.79 17.38
CA ALA A 33 -1.58 14.07 16.82
C ALA A 33 -0.44 14.85 16.13
N TYR A 34 0.80 14.51 16.42
CA TYR A 34 1.97 15.08 15.75
C TYR A 34 2.38 14.24 14.54
N LYS A 35 3.07 14.88 13.60
CA LYS A 35 3.66 14.21 12.46
C LYS A 35 4.85 13.37 12.93
N ILE A 36 4.81 12.06 12.71
CA ILE A 36 5.91 11.17 13.03
C ILE A 36 7.03 11.25 11.98
N TYR A 37 8.26 10.90 12.37
CA TYR A 37 9.42 10.96 11.48
C TYR A 37 9.25 10.11 10.22
N ALA A 38 8.65 8.92 10.33
CA ALA A 38 8.34 8.08 9.18
C ALA A 38 7.47 8.79 8.12
N GLN A 39 6.52 9.64 8.56
CA GLN A 39 5.72 10.42 7.61
C GLN A 39 6.55 11.48 6.89
N THR A 40 7.53 12.09 7.57
CA THR A 40 8.47 13.02 6.92
C THR A 40 9.31 12.30 5.86
N LEU A 41 9.77 11.10 6.15
CA LEU A 41 10.50 10.27 5.17
C LEU A 41 9.63 9.93 3.97
N SER A 42 8.37 9.58 4.20
CA SER A 42 7.40 9.33 3.11
C SER A 42 7.21 10.56 2.22
N ASP A 43 7.03 11.72 2.83
CA ASP A 43 6.82 12.97 2.10
C ASP A 43 8.06 13.35 1.29
N ASP A 44 9.27 13.17 1.87
CA ASP A 44 10.55 13.40 1.18
C ASP A 44 10.72 12.47 -0.03
N ILE A 45 10.40 11.20 0.13
CA ILE A 45 10.43 10.24 -0.98
C ILE A 45 9.48 10.69 -2.10
N MET A 46 8.23 10.99 -1.79
CA MET A 46 7.25 11.39 -2.80
C MET A 46 7.62 12.71 -3.50
N ALA A 47 8.33 13.60 -2.82
CA ALA A 47 8.81 14.87 -3.39
C ALA A 47 9.96 14.68 -4.39
N HIS A 48 10.80 13.64 -4.20
CA HIS A 48 12.03 13.45 -4.99
C HIS A 48 11.95 12.26 -5.97
N HIS A 49 10.90 11.44 -5.91
CA HIS A 49 10.70 10.24 -6.72
C HIS A 49 9.41 10.31 -7.54
N PRO A 50 9.38 11.14 -8.61
CA PRO A 50 8.18 11.32 -9.44
C PRO A 50 7.77 10.05 -10.19
N GLU A 51 8.65 9.05 -10.29
CA GLU A 51 8.37 7.72 -10.86
C GLU A 51 7.48 6.86 -9.94
N LEU A 52 7.29 7.24 -8.68
CA LEU A 52 6.40 6.54 -7.77
C LEU A 52 4.96 7.06 -7.87
N TRP A 53 4.01 6.14 -7.76
CA TRP A 53 2.61 6.44 -7.44
C TRP A 53 2.43 6.63 -5.93
N SER A 54 3.12 5.80 -5.16
CA SER A 54 2.99 5.80 -3.70
C SER A 54 4.17 5.14 -3.02
N VAL A 55 4.36 5.53 -1.77
CA VAL A 55 5.20 4.87 -0.78
C VAL A 55 4.41 4.70 0.51
N THR A 56 4.51 3.53 1.15
CA THR A 56 3.89 3.28 2.45
C THR A 56 4.82 2.49 3.36
N PHE A 57 4.70 2.74 4.65
CA PHE A 57 5.49 2.15 5.72
C PHE A 57 4.56 1.35 6.63
N HIS A 58 4.91 0.09 6.86
CA HIS A 58 4.09 -0.86 7.59
C HIS A 58 4.88 -1.53 8.70
N GLY A 59 4.20 -1.93 9.76
CA GLY A 59 4.81 -2.62 10.90
C GLY A 59 3.92 -2.61 12.13
N VAL A 60 4.52 -2.96 13.28
CA VAL A 60 3.82 -3.00 14.57
C VAL A 60 4.14 -1.71 15.34
N PRO A 61 3.19 -0.78 15.56
CA PRO A 61 3.47 0.48 16.26
C PRO A 61 4.06 0.26 17.65
N LEU A 62 4.85 1.21 18.11
CA LEU A 62 5.49 1.12 19.43
C LEU A 62 4.47 0.90 20.56
N GLY A 63 4.79 -0.05 21.45
CA GLY A 63 3.95 -0.40 22.58
C GLY A 63 2.76 -1.31 22.24
N MET A 64 2.65 -1.74 20.98
CA MET A 64 1.63 -2.71 20.54
C MET A 64 2.25 -4.09 20.30
N ASP A 65 1.44 -5.12 20.36
CA ASP A 65 1.84 -6.50 20.06
C ASP A 65 0.94 -7.04 18.95
N LYS A 66 1.56 -7.55 17.88
CA LYS A 66 0.86 -8.19 16.74
C LYS A 66 -0.20 -7.32 16.04
N VAL A 67 -0.10 -6.00 16.18
CA VAL A 67 -0.95 -5.05 15.45
C VAL A 67 -0.18 -4.57 14.23
N TYR A 68 -0.29 -5.31 13.15
CA TYR A 68 0.33 -4.94 11.87
C TYR A 68 -0.52 -3.89 11.17
N THR A 69 0.09 -2.76 10.80
CA THR A 69 -0.62 -1.60 10.26
C THR A 69 0.26 -0.73 9.38
N MET A 70 -0.35 -0.07 8.40
CA MET A 70 0.26 1.05 7.71
C MET A 70 0.39 2.23 8.69
N PHE A 71 1.60 2.58 9.12
CA PHE A 71 1.82 3.65 10.10
C PHE A 71 2.24 5.00 9.48
N ALA A 72 2.71 5.00 8.23
CA ALA A 72 3.02 6.22 7.47
C ALA A 72 2.89 5.97 5.96
N GLY A 73 2.73 7.03 5.17
CA GLY A 73 2.72 6.88 3.72
C GLY A 73 1.98 7.99 2.99
N SER A 74 1.97 7.87 1.66
CA SER A 74 1.37 8.82 0.73
C SER A 74 -0.17 8.75 0.64
N TYR A 75 -0.81 7.87 1.42
CA TYR A 75 -2.26 7.76 1.55
C TYR A 75 -2.72 8.07 2.98
N PRO A 76 -2.91 9.35 3.35
CA PRO A 76 -3.26 9.75 4.73
C PRO A 76 -4.48 9.02 5.29
N ASP A 77 -5.50 8.81 4.46
CA ASP A 77 -6.75 8.15 4.87
C ASP A 77 -6.57 6.67 5.20
N ARG A 78 -5.48 6.05 4.73
CA ARG A 78 -5.16 4.64 4.96
C ARG A 78 -4.27 4.42 6.18
N ILE A 79 -3.68 5.47 6.75
CA ILE A 79 -2.85 5.35 7.96
C ILE A 79 -3.70 4.78 9.11
N GLY A 80 -3.19 3.71 9.72
CA GLY A 80 -3.88 2.96 10.76
C GLY A 80 -4.75 1.81 10.24
N ASN A 81 -4.82 1.57 8.94
CA ASN A 81 -5.47 0.39 8.39
C ASN A 81 -4.67 -0.87 8.71
N PRO A 82 -5.32 -2.00 8.98
CA PRO A 82 -4.65 -3.29 9.09
C PRO A 82 -3.89 -3.63 7.83
N ASP A 83 -2.74 -4.28 8.01
CA ASP A 83 -1.96 -4.83 6.91
C ASP A 83 -2.63 -6.07 6.32
N ASP A 84 -2.43 -6.29 5.03
CA ASP A 84 -2.81 -7.51 4.33
C ASP A 84 -1.87 -8.68 4.74
N PRO A 85 -2.29 -9.94 4.56
CA PRO A 85 -1.46 -11.09 4.93
C PRO A 85 -0.08 -11.14 4.26
N ASP A 86 0.04 -10.67 3.03
CA ASP A 86 1.31 -10.58 2.29
C ASP A 86 2.24 -9.49 2.86
N ASP A 87 1.69 -8.38 3.34
CA ASP A 87 2.47 -7.37 4.07
C ASP A 87 3.05 -7.95 5.37
N VAL A 88 2.22 -8.69 6.12
CA VAL A 88 2.64 -9.37 7.36
C VAL A 88 3.74 -10.39 7.08
N ASP A 89 3.64 -11.15 5.99
CA ASP A 89 4.67 -12.12 5.59
C ASP A 89 6.03 -11.45 5.35
N VAL A 90 6.05 -10.30 4.68
CA VAL A 90 7.28 -9.52 4.49
C VAL A 90 7.88 -9.08 5.82
N ILE A 91 7.03 -8.57 6.74
CA ILE A 91 7.47 -8.08 8.05
C ILE A 91 8.06 -9.22 8.90
N VAL A 92 7.35 -10.34 8.97
CA VAL A 92 7.69 -11.46 9.88
C VAL A 92 8.86 -12.29 9.35
N HIS A 93 8.90 -12.52 8.04
CA HIS A 93 9.87 -13.43 7.44
C HIS A 93 11.05 -12.71 6.76
N GLY A 94 11.00 -11.38 6.64
CA GLY A 94 12.07 -10.59 6.01
C GLY A 94 12.24 -10.88 4.53
N ILE A 95 11.18 -11.33 3.86
CA ILE A 95 11.17 -11.63 2.41
C ILE A 95 10.86 -10.37 1.61
N SER A 96 11.10 -10.44 0.29
CA SER A 96 10.63 -9.42 -0.65
C SER A 96 9.62 -10.05 -1.59
N SER A 97 8.58 -9.31 -1.95
CA SER A 97 7.56 -9.79 -2.87
C SER A 97 7.13 -8.73 -3.88
N ILE A 98 6.54 -9.20 -4.97
CA ILE A 98 5.88 -8.37 -5.97
C ILE A 98 4.40 -8.72 -5.89
N ASP A 99 3.55 -7.73 -5.74
CA ASP A 99 2.11 -7.96 -5.73
C ASP A 99 1.59 -8.20 -7.15
N PRO A 100 1.17 -9.42 -7.49
CA PRO A 100 0.69 -9.76 -8.82
C PRO A 100 -0.69 -9.15 -9.14
N ARG A 101 -1.38 -8.56 -8.17
CA ARG A 101 -2.68 -7.89 -8.35
C ARG A 101 -2.54 -6.55 -9.06
N TRP A 102 -1.36 -5.95 -9.04
CA TRP A 102 -1.07 -4.65 -9.63
C TRP A 102 -0.75 -4.78 -11.11
N HIS A 103 -1.77 -4.98 -11.91
CA HIS A 103 -1.62 -5.45 -13.25
C HIS A 103 -1.46 -4.39 -14.30
N ARG A 104 -0.75 -4.82 -15.33
CA ARG A 104 -0.56 -4.19 -16.63
C ARG A 104 -1.86 -3.86 -17.40
N HIS A 105 -3.03 -4.30 -16.92
CA HIS A 105 -4.33 -4.04 -17.53
C HIS A 105 -5.11 -2.91 -16.86
N ASP A 106 -4.60 -2.37 -15.75
CA ASP A 106 -5.22 -1.22 -15.11
C ASP A 106 -5.05 0.04 -15.97
N ALA A 107 -6.00 0.97 -15.84
CA ALA A 107 -5.90 2.29 -16.47
C ALA A 107 -4.64 3.07 -16.03
N LYS A 108 -4.09 2.71 -14.86
CA LYS A 108 -2.82 3.20 -14.31
C LYS A 108 -1.99 2.01 -13.85
N PRO A 109 -1.29 1.32 -14.76
CA PRO A 109 -0.51 0.16 -14.43
C PRO A 109 0.61 0.53 -13.44
N LYS A 110 0.87 -0.38 -12.49
CA LYS A 110 1.85 -0.20 -11.43
C LYS A 110 2.69 -1.45 -11.28
N PHE A 111 3.93 -1.26 -10.91
CA PHE A 111 4.77 -2.30 -10.37
C PHE A 111 4.87 -2.09 -8.85
N VAL A 112 4.33 -2.99 -8.05
CA VAL A 112 4.37 -2.89 -6.59
C VAL A 112 5.42 -3.81 -6.03
N LEU A 113 6.33 -3.23 -5.28
CA LEU A 113 7.43 -3.90 -4.60
C LEU A 113 7.21 -3.79 -3.09
N GLN A 114 7.19 -4.92 -2.41
CA GLN A 114 7.13 -5.06 -0.96
C GLN A 114 8.49 -5.57 -0.49
N ILE A 115 9.21 -4.76 0.29
CA ILE A 115 10.56 -5.10 0.75
C ILE A 115 10.73 -4.77 2.24
N PRO A 116 11.52 -5.58 2.99
CA PRO A 116 11.81 -5.25 4.38
C PRO A 116 12.43 -3.85 4.50
N LEU A 117 11.81 -3.00 5.31
CA LEU A 117 12.40 -1.73 5.72
C LEU A 117 13.56 -2.02 6.67
N ARG A 118 14.68 -1.34 6.49
CA ARG A 118 15.86 -1.52 7.34
C ARG A 118 16.28 -0.19 7.97
N ASP A 119 16.85 -0.27 9.15
CA ASP A 119 17.54 0.86 9.76
C ASP A 119 19.03 0.90 9.36
N LYS A 120 19.76 1.89 9.85
CA LYS A 120 21.18 2.06 9.56
C LYS A 120 22.09 0.95 10.09
N ALA A 121 21.61 0.12 11.00
CA ALA A 121 22.30 -1.07 11.46
C ALA A 121 22.02 -2.30 10.56
N GLY A 122 21.11 -2.15 9.59
CA GLY A 122 20.67 -3.24 8.72
C GLY A 122 19.57 -4.10 9.32
N GLU A 123 19.08 -3.77 10.52
CA GLU A 123 18.00 -4.50 11.18
C GLU A 123 16.67 -4.26 10.46
N SER A 124 15.84 -5.31 10.40
CA SER A 124 14.49 -5.20 9.83
C SER A 124 13.59 -4.42 10.79
N VAL A 125 13.05 -3.30 10.32
CA VAL A 125 12.23 -2.37 11.11
C VAL A 125 10.83 -2.21 10.50
N GLY A 126 10.37 -3.20 9.74
CA GLY A 126 9.05 -3.21 9.13
C GLY A 126 9.09 -3.49 7.63
N LEU A 127 8.10 -2.98 6.92
CA LEU A 127 7.92 -3.15 5.48
C LEU A 127 7.87 -1.77 4.81
N LEU A 128 8.55 -1.65 3.67
CA LEU A 128 8.42 -0.57 2.72
C LEU A 128 7.69 -1.09 1.48
N VAL A 129 6.57 -0.46 1.13
CA VAL A 129 5.87 -0.72 -0.12
C VAL A 129 6.08 0.43 -1.08
N LEU A 130 6.57 0.12 -2.27
CA LEU A 130 6.82 1.06 -3.35
C LEU A 130 5.94 0.71 -4.55
N ALA A 131 5.07 1.61 -4.97
CA ALA A 131 4.30 1.46 -6.18
C ALA A 131 4.88 2.34 -7.28
N TYR A 132 5.58 1.74 -8.21
CA TYR A 132 6.16 2.42 -9.37
C TYR A 132 5.12 2.63 -10.46
N LYS A 133 5.22 3.74 -11.18
CA LYS A 133 4.53 3.95 -12.46
C LYS A 133 5.17 3.02 -13.49
N ILE A 134 4.34 2.30 -14.24
CA ILE A 134 4.84 1.57 -15.42
C ILE A 134 4.80 2.52 -16.60
N ASP A 135 5.98 2.93 -17.05
CA ASP A 135 6.14 3.70 -18.27
C ASP A 135 6.58 2.76 -19.40
N PRO A 136 5.72 2.50 -20.40
CA PRO A 136 6.05 1.61 -21.52
C PRO A 136 7.26 2.09 -22.34
N GLU A 137 7.57 3.38 -22.33
CA GLU A 137 8.69 3.94 -23.09
C GLU A 137 10.05 3.64 -22.45
N LEU A 138 10.07 3.45 -21.10
CA LEU A 138 11.29 3.16 -20.36
C LEU A 138 11.74 1.70 -20.46
N HIS A 139 10.87 0.79 -20.92
CA HIS A 139 11.13 -0.65 -21.07
C HIS A 139 11.77 -1.31 -19.83
N MET A 140 11.43 -0.83 -18.62
CA MET A 140 11.95 -1.37 -17.36
C MET A 140 11.46 -2.80 -17.15
N SER A 141 12.40 -3.67 -16.79
CA SER A 141 12.10 -5.04 -16.37
C SER A 141 11.77 -5.09 -14.87
N GLU A 142 11.22 -6.21 -14.40
CA GLU A 142 11.02 -6.45 -12.97
C GLU A 142 12.32 -6.32 -12.17
N ARG A 143 13.44 -6.74 -12.75
CA ARG A 143 14.77 -6.60 -12.15
C ARG A 143 15.14 -5.12 -11.96
N ASP A 144 14.81 -4.26 -12.92
CA ASP A 144 15.16 -2.84 -12.84
C ASP A 144 14.36 -2.16 -11.74
N TYR A 145 13.05 -2.43 -11.62
CA TYR A 145 12.23 -1.93 -10.52
C TYR A 145 12.71 -2.45 -9.16
N TYR A 146 13.06 -3.75 -9.07
CA TYR A 146 13.59 -4.32 -7.85
C TYR A 146 14.90 -3.67 -7.43
N SER A 147 15.81 -3.45 -8.39
CA SER A 147 17.09 -2.77 -8.15
C SER A 147 16.88 -1.33 -7.68
N ALA A 148 16.01 -0.58 -8.37
CA ALA A 148 15.68 0.80 -7.96
C ALA A 148 15.09 0.84 -6.54
N GLY A 149 14.16 -0.05 -6.23
CA GLY A 149 13.53 -0.10 -4.91
C GLY A 149 14.49 -0.48 -3.79
N THR A 150 15.41 -1.41 -4.03
CA THR A 150 16.42 -1.78 -3.04
C THR A 150 17.44 -0.68 -2.80
N ILE A 151 17.85 0.05 -3.83
CA ILE A 151 18.72 1.24 -3.71
C ILE A 151 18.03 2.32 -2.88
N LEU A 152 16.74 2.59 -3.17
CA LEU A 152 15.96 3.56 -2.40
C LEU A 152 15.84 3.14 -0.93
N ARG A 153 15.50 1.88 -0.65
CA ARG A 153 15.43 1.34 0.70
C ARG A 153 16.76 1.49 1.44
N ASP A 154 17.87 1.15 0.81
CA ASP A 154 19.20 1.20 1.45
C ASP A 154 19.59 2.65 1.76
N THR A 155 19.34 3.58 0.82
CA THR A 155 19.53 5.03 1.05
C THR A 155 18.64 5.54 2.17
N LEU A 156 17.40 5.04 2.27
CA LEU A 156 16.47 5.38 3.33
C LEU A 156 16.95 4.83 4.68
N GLY A 157 17.48 3.60 4.70
CA GLY A 157 18.00 2.96 5.90
C GLY A 157 19.05 3.80 6.63
N GLU A 158 19.95 4.45 5.89
CA GLU A 158 20.96 5.35 6.46
C GLU A 158 20.33 6.53 7.25
N LYS A 159 19.09 6.92 6.90
CA LYS A 159 18.34 7.98 7.57
C LYS A 159 17.56 7.48 8.79
N ILE A 160 17.42 6.18 8.99
CA ILE A 160 16.63 5.57 10.07
C ILE A 160 17.57 5.11 11.20
N PRO A 161 17.68 5.84 12.32
CA PRO A 161 18.58 5.46 13.41
C PRO A 161 18.16 4.17 14.12
N SER A 162 16.85 3.93 14.22
CA SER A 162 16.24 2.76 14.86
C SER A 162 14.75 2.71 14.55
N TYR A 163 14.11 1.57 14.85
CA TYR A 163 12.66 1.44 14.74
C TYR A 163 11.91 2.52 15.55
N ALA A 164 12.33 2.75 16.79
CA ALA A 164 11.69 3.74 17.66
C ALA A 164 11.72 5.16 17.06
N ALA A 165 12.80 5.52 16.40
CA ALA A 165 12.95 6.85 15.79
C ALA A 165 11.89 7.14 14.71
N LEU A 166 11.34 6.11 14.06
CA LEU A 166 10.28 6.26 13.06
C LEU A 166 9.00 6.90 13.64
N PHE A 167 8.76 6.69 14.95
CA PHE A 167 7.56 7.18 15.64
C PHE A 167 7.80 8.46 16.46
N GLU A 168 9.01 8.99 16.50
CA GLU A 168 9.30 10.26 17.13
C GLU A 168 8.65 11.42 16.37
N ALA A 169 8.41 12.54 17.08
CA ALA A 169 7.92 13.75 16.43
C ALA A 169 8.95 14.25 15.38
N ALA A 170 8.47 14.58 14.20
CA ALA A 170 9.28 15.20 13.17
C ALA A 170 9.86 16.53 13.69
N LYS A 171 11.14 16.74 13.43
CA LYS A 171 11.85 17.98 13.80
C LYS A 171 11.66 19.05 12.75
#